data_b961abc143dd1b18e66493f4d74b8791
#
_entry.id   b961abc143dd1b18e66493f4d74b8791
#
_cell.length_a   1.000
_cell.length_b   1.000
_cell.length_c   1.000
_cell.angle_alpha   90.00
_cell.angle_beta   90.00
_cell.angle_gamma   90.00
#
_symmetry.space_group_name_H-M   'P 1'
#
loop_
_entity.id
_entity.type
_entity.pdbx_description
1 polymer ?
#
loop_
_entity_poly.entity_id
_entity_poly.type
_entity_poly.pdbx_seq_one_letter_code
_entity_poly.pdbx_strand_id
1 'polypeptide(L)'
;VVTAKGKGKTTITISTSDGKQTAKCAVNVNTSDNTITNDTFFKDTDGNYIYSQGGCIQKFGDKYYWYGVKYKEADIYAKNPENGKAGNAAYETFTCYSSDDLVNWEFEGYPLTGEPNGWVGRMGVVYNENTKKYVLISQYAPGMVYAVSDKSEGPFKIDHIQKTLPIQNDVTGDQTLFQDDDGKAYIICSSANGRAYQYVIPLRESDFLDIDEENIKMLFYDEDGSYIDENGEVNKKDKTGIEGNCMFKYNGNYYYTGSDLYGWNSSRVYVMQSDSILGDYNKDTGLPYIMNNTRDSFAHNSQAGFYTTIHGSENDLIIYCGDRWGDFAGNGIGYNQWVPLSFDKEGKPYFNNLHQWKLDAEKGTWEVGEGNNYISNPEFEADRKITATPTGWKVRDNVGNYSVSNARGKVDSGNFVIQETAPEDYISDLYQEITDLPNGTYTMTTWVKSSGGQNVCNVYAQSGDEKKTYSVKTNIDDWKEIVVATDIKVTDGKCTVGLYSDAHANEWVQMDNVRLVKNIE
;
A
#
# COMPACT_ATOMS: atom_id res chain seq x y z
N VAL A 1 29.75 3.23 -29.89
CA VAL A 1 29.19 3.37 -28.55
C VAL A 1 28.10 4.41 -28.61
N VAL A 2 26.90 4.09 -28.13
CA VAL A 2 25.78 5.03 -28.00
C VAL A 2 25.68 5.39 -26.53
N THR A 3 25.72 6.68 -26.21
CA THR A 3 25.60 7.15 -24.83
C THR A 3 24.29 7.89 -24.67
N ALA A 4 23.48 7.45 -23.75
CA ALA A 4 22.24 8.12 -23.39
C ALA A 4 22.54 9.46 -22.68
N LYS A 5 21.84 10.52 -23.07
CA LYS A 5 21.97 11.85 -22.45
C LYS A 5 20.68 12.35 -21.78
N GLY A 6 19.61 11.58 -21.86
CA GLY A 6 18.32 11.91 -21.27
C GLY A 6 17.25 10.93 -21.67
N LYS A 7 16.13 10.94 -20.95
CA LYS A 7 14.95 10.12 -21.23
C LYS A 7 14.38 10.43 -22.61
N GLY A 8 14.05 9.40 -23.38
CA GLY A 8 13.36 9.57 -24.66
C GLY A 8 13.44 8.34 -25.55
N LYS A 9 12.56 8.32 -26.52
CA LYS A 9 12.56 7.28 -27.56
C LYS A 9 13.22 7.87 -28.83
N THR A 10 14.15 7.15 -29.43
CA THR A 10 14.77 7.52 -30.69
C THR A 10 14.98 6.29 -31.56
N THR A 11 15.15 6.51 -32.85
CA THR A 11 15.51 5.44 -33.78
C THR A 11 16.88 5.72 -34.37
N ILE A 12 17.82 4.83 -34.16
CA ILE A 12 19.11 4.87 -34.84
C ILE A 12 18.95 4.18 -36.19
N THR A 13 19.24 4.92 -37.26
CA THR A 13 19.23 4.39 -38.60
C THR A 13 20.66 4.26 -39.11
N ILE A 14 21.07 3.08 -39.50
CA ILE A 14 22.38 2.84 -40.11
C ILE A 14 22.11 2.56 -41.60
N SER A 15 22.83 3.27 -42.47
CA SER A 15 22.73 3.06 -43.92
C SER A 15 24.11 2.75 -44.48
N THR A 16 24.14 1.93 -45.54
CA THR A 16 25.35 1.75 -46.32
C THR A 16 25.73 3.06 -47.02
N SER A 17 26.98 3.24 -47.38
CA SER A 17 27.47 4.47 -48.04
C SER A 17 26.81 4.78 -49.39
N ASP A 18 26.25 3.75 -50.03
CA ASP A 18 25.50 3.88 -51.30
C ASP A 18 23.97 4.04 -51.06
N GLY A 19 23.52 4.09 -49.80
CA GLY A 19 22.13 4.28 -49.43
C GLY A 19 21.20 3.13 -49.72
N LYS A 20 21.71 2.00 -50.25
CA LYS A 20 20.86 0.88 -50.72
C LYS A 20 20.38 -0.07 -49.65
N GLN A 21 21.08 -0.08 -48.50
CA GLN A 21 20.68 -0.89 -47.34
C GLN A 21 20.53 -0.01 -46.10
N THR A 22 19.46 -0.22 -45.38
CA THR A 22 19.22 0.50 -44.10
C THR A 22 18.76 -0.49 -43.04
N ALA A 23 19.32 -0.35 -41.84
CA ALA A 23 18.83 -1.02 -40.62
C ALA A 23 18.38 0.04 -39.60
N LYS A 24 17.28 -0.22 -38.92
CA LYS A 24 16.76 0.66 -37.88
C LYS A 24 16.79 -0.07 -36.56
N CYS A 25 17.28 0.61 -35.52
CA CYS A 25 17.22 0.15 -34.16
C CYS A 25 16.43 1.19 -33.33
N ALA A 26 15.31 0.79 -32.79
CA ALA A 26 14.60 1.62 -31.82
C ALA A 26 15.39 1.62 -30.52
N VAL A 27 15.73 2.80 -30.03
CA VAL A 27 16.42 2.98 -28.75
C VAL A 27 15.47 3.72 -27.83
N ASN A 28 15.10 3.08 -26.76
CA ASN A 28 14.38 3.70 -25.67
C ASN A 28 15.39 4.00 -24.57
N VAL A 29 15.58 5.26 -24.27
CA VAL A 29 16.39 5.71 -23.14
C VAL A 29 15.45 6.01 -22.00
N ASN A 30 15.31 5.06 -21.12
CA ASN A 30 14.78 5.32 -19.79
C ASN A 30 15.97 5.83 -18.96
N THR A 31 15.94 7.09 -18.50
CA THR A 31 16.62 7.37 -17.25
C THR A 31 15.78 6.59 -16.25
N SER A 32 16.32 5.52 -15.70
CA SER A 32 15.62 4.74 -14.70
C SER A 32 15.41 5.64 -13.50
N ASP A 33 14.30 6.34 -13.45
CA ASP A 33 13.76 6.75 -12.17
C ASP A 33 13.31 5.44 -11.53
N ASN A 34 14.15 4.89 -10.67
CA ASN A 34 13.89 3.68 -9.93
C ASN A 34 13.17 3.98 -8.60
N THR A 35 12.55 5.14 -8.51
CA THR A 35 11.91 5.67 -7.31
C THR A 35 10.43 5.30 -7.27
N ILE A 36 10.02 4.66 -6.18
CA ILE A 36 8.62 4.46 -5.83
C ILE A 36 8.25 5.52 -4.79
N THR A 37 7.17 6.25 -5.07
CA THR A 37 6.63 7.27 -4.16
C THR A 37 5.21 6.90 -3.77
N ASN A 38 4.99 6.64 -2.50
CA ASN A 38 3.71 6.34 -1.89
C ASN A 38 2.90 7.61 -1.60
N ASP A 39 1.68 7.45 -1.10
CA ASP A 39 0.76 8.54 -0.76
C ASP A 39 0.39 9.40 -1.98
N THR A 40 0.38 8.79 -3.17
CA THR A 40 -0.01 9.41 -4.44
C THR A 40 -0.46 8.36 -5.44
N PHE A 41 -1.16 8.78 -6.50
CA PHE A 41 -1.41 7.90 -7.63
C PHE A 41 -0.13 7.64 -8.42
N PHE A 42 0.17 6.38 -8.66
CA PHE A 42 1.25 5.99 -9.56
C PHE A 42 0.91 6.41 -11.00
N LYS A 43 1.94 6.61 -11.80
CA LYS A 43 1.79 7.00 -13.20
C LYS A 43 2.47 5.99 -14.12
N ASP A 44 1.84 5.76 -15.27
CA ASP A 44 2.45 5.01 -16.35
C ASP A 44 3.52 5.83 -17.09
N THR A 45 4.20 5.20 -18.03
CA THR A 45 5.29 5.84 -18.81
C THR A 45 4.79 6.96 -19.72
N ASP A 46 3.50 7.05 -19.98
CA ASP A 46 2.87 8.13 -20.73
C ASP A 46 2.40 9.28 -19.81
N GLY A 47 2.53 9.12 -18.48
CA GLY A 47 2.18 10.11 -17.46
C GLY A 47 0.73 10.05 -17.00
N ASN A 48 -0.03 9.05 -17.42
CA ASN A 48 -1.40 8.84 -16.95
C ASN A 48 -1.40 8.16 -15.59
N TYR A 49 -2.42 8.42 -14.78
CA TYR A 49 -2.59 7.72 -13.51
C TYR A 49 -2.88 6.23 -13.74
N ILE A 50 -2.26 5.38 -12.91
CA ILE A 50 -2.51 3.95 -12.90
C ILE A 50 -3.71 3.67 -12.00
N TYR A 51 -4.72 3.02 -12.56
CA TYR A 51 -5.89 2.52 -11.84
C TYR A 51 -5.85 1.00 -11.82
N SER A 52 -5.30 0.43 -10.74
CA SER A 52 -5.09 -1.03 -10.64
C SER A 52 -5.10 -1.43 -9.18
N GLN A 53 -6.27 -1.74 -8.64
CA GLN A 53 -6.46 -2.06 -7.23
C GLN A 53 -6.97 -3.49 -7.04
N GLY A 54 -6.70 -4.09 -5.88
CA GLY A 54 -7.15 -5.44 -5.54
C GLY A 54 -6.67 -6.51 -6.51
N GLY A 55 -5.50 -6.34 -7.09
CA GLY A 55 -4.98 -7.15 -8.17
C GLY A 55 -3.80 -8.04 -7.78
N CYS A 56 -2.90 -8.23 -8.75
CA CYS A 56 -1.65 -8.96 -8.58
C CYS A 56 -0.56 -8.45 -9.51
N ILE A 57 0.70 -8.74 -9.15
CA ILE A 57 1.83 -8.63 -10.06
C ILE A 57 2.43 -10.03 -10.23
N GLN A 58 2.61 -10.44 -11.48
CA GLN A 58 3.24 -11.70 -11.83
C GLN A 58 4.33 -11.49 -12.88
N LYS A 59 5.41 -12.25 -12.76
CA LYS A 59 6.48 -12.25 -13.77
C LYS A 59 6.23 -13.36 -14.78
N PHE A 60 6.02 -12.98 -16.06
CA PHE A 60 5.89 -13.91 -17.16
C PHE A 60 7.00 -13.65 -18.18
N GLY A 61 7.86 -14.63 -18.38
CA GLY A 61 9.09 -14.43 -19.15
C GLY A 61 10.00 -13.40 -18.48
N ASP A 62 10.38 -12.39 -19.24
CA ASP A 62 11.30 -11.34 -18.76
C ASP A 62 10.58 -10.10 -18.18
N LYS A 63 9.24 -10.04 -18.25
CA LYS A 63 8.45 -8.87 -17.83
C LYS A 63 7.56 -9.17 -16.62
N TYR A 64 7.35 -8.16 -15.83
CA TYR A 64 6.32 -8.11 -14.80
C TYR A 64 5.02 -7.57 -15.39
N TYR A 65 3.90 -8.18 -15.01
CA TYR A 65 2.56 -7.76 -15.40
C TYR A 65 1.74 -7.44 -14.16
N TRP A 66 1.23 -6.22 -14.10
CA TRP A 66 0.37 -5.75 -13.01
C TRP A 66 -1.07 -5.71 -13.51
N TYR A 67 -1.90 -6.54 -12.91
CA TYR A 67 -3.33 -6.58 -13.17
C TYR A 67 -4.08 -6.03 -11.96
N GLY A 68 -5.24 -5.43 -12.20
CA GLY A 68 -6.12 -4.97 -11.15
C GLY A 68 -7.44 -4.44 -11.67
N VAL A 69 -8.22 -3.89 -10.76
CA VAL A 69 -9.55 -3.35 -11.04
C VAL A 69 -9.49 -1.84 -11.18
N LYS A 70 -10.10 -1.32 -12.23
CA LYS A 70 -10.47 0.09 -12.35
C LYS A 70 -11.92 0.26 -11.97
N TYR A 71 -12.20 1.20 -11.08
CA TYR A 71 -13.53 1.57 -10.65
C TYR A 71 -14.04 2.80 -11.39
N LYS A 72 -15.35 2.89 -11.56
CA LYS A 72 -16.01 4.08 -12.13
C LYS A 72 -15.67 5.32 -11.31
N GLU A 73 -15.48 6.44 -11.99
CA GLU A 73 -15.11 7.73 -11.39
C GLU A 73 -13.73 7.80 -10.70
N ALA A 74 -12.89 6.78 -10.86
CA ALA A 74 -11.51 6.81 -10.35
C ALA A 74 -10.72 8.01 -10.90
N ASP A 75 -10.91 8.35 -12.17
CA ASP A 75 -10.25 9.48 -12.82
C ASP A 75 -10.78 10.84 -12.32
N ILE A 76 -12.03 10.91 -11.89
CA ILE A 76 -12.61 12.11 -11.27
C ILE A 76 -11.99 12.33 -9.90
N TYR A 77 -11.92 11.27 -9.07
CA TYR A 77 -11.27 11.33 -7.76
C TYR A 77 -9.79 11.69 -7.88
N ALA A 78 -9.06 11.03 -8.79
CA ALA A 78 -7.63 11.27 -8.97
C ALA A 78 -7.29 12.72 -9.37
N LYS A 79 -8.20 13.41 -10.04
CA LYS A 79 -8.04 14.83 -10.41
C LYS A 79 -8.37 15.80 -9.29
N ASN A 80 -9.28 15.42 -8.40
CA ASN A 80 -9.79 16.28 -7.34
C ASN A 80 -10.02 15.48 -6.05
N PRO A 81 -8.98 14.87 -5.45
CA PRO A 81 -9.13 14.06 -4.23
C PRO A 81 -9.66 14.88 -3.05
N GLU A 82 -9.42 16.19 -3.02
CA GLU A 82 -9.94 17.10 -2.00
C GLU A 82 -11.47 17.26 -2.01
N ASN A 83 -12.15 16.92 -3.09
CA ASN A 83 -13.60 16.94 -3.14
C ASN A 83 -14.27 15.73 -2.46
N GLY A 84 -13.47 14.76 -2.04
CA GLY A 84 -13.92 13.62 -1.29
C GLY A 84 -14.54 12.51 -2.12
N LYS A 85 -15.62 11.95 -1.62
CA LYS A 85 -16.22 10.73 -2.15
C LYS A 85 -16.61 10.84 -3.60
N ALA A 86 -16.16 9.87 -4.42
CA ALA A 86 -16.72 9.66 -5.74
C ALA A 86 -18.20 9.23 -5.64
N GLY A 87 -19.01 9.67 -6.59
CA GLY A 87 -20.43 9.30 -6.62
C GLY A 87 -20.66 7.83 -6.98
N ASN A 88 -19.77 7.24 -7.77
CA ASN A 88 -19.89 5.88 -8.25
C ASN A 88 -18.52 5.18 -8.33
N ALA A 89 -18.26 4.28 -7.41
CA ALA A 89 -17.05 3.46 -7.36
C ALA A 89 -17.35 1.96 -7.65
N ALA A 90 -18.37 1.68 -8.47
CA ALA A 90 -18.62 0.32 -8.94
C ALA A 90 -17.52 -0.12 -9.92
N TYR A 91 -17.38 -1.42 -10.11
CA TYR A 91 -16.50 -2.00 -11.12
C TYR A 91 -16.75 -1.38 -12.51
N GLU A 92 -15.66 -1.01 -13.18
CA GLU A 92 -15.66 -0.55 -14.56
C GLU A 92 -15.03 -1.59 -15.48
N THR A 93 -13.77 -1.94 -15.23
CA THR A 93 -13.01 -2.90 -16.02
C THR A 93 -11.78 -3.43 -15.25
N PHE A 94 -11.13 -4.45 -15.78
CA PHE A 94 -9.76 -4.78 -15.39
C PHE A 94 -8.75 -3.98 -16.19
N THR A 95 -7.57 -3.78 -15.62
CA THR A 95 -6.42 -3.14 -16.26
C THR A 95 -5.23 -4.08 -16.29
N CYS A 96 -4.35 -3.89 -17.26
CA CYS A 96 -3.08 -4.58 -17.37
C CYS A 96 -1.98 -3.59 -17.72
N TYR A 97 -0.89 -3.64 -16.95
CA TYR A 97 0.34 -2.89 -17.18
C TYR A 97 1.51 -3.85 -17.22
N SER A 98 2.57 -3.54 -17.98
CA SER A 98 3.81 -4.30 -17.98
C SER A 98 5.00 -3.43 -17.58
N SER A 99 6.04 -4.05 -17.00
CA SER A 99 7.27 -3.39 -16.59
C SER A 99 8.44 -4.35 -16.63
N ASP A 100 9.64 -3.80 -16.90
CA ASP A 100 10.90 -4.54 -16.79
C ASP A 100 11.53 -4.38 -15.39
N ASP A 101 11.08 -3.36 -14.60
CA ASP A 101 11.75 -2.91 -13.37
C ASP A 101 10.81 -2.65 -12.18
N LEU A 102 9.50 -2.93 -12.32
CA LEU A 102 8.46 -2.67 -11.31
C LEU A 102 8.23 -1.19 -10.95
N VAL A 103 8.87 -0.26 -11.64
CA VAL A 103 8.74 1.18 -11.41
C VAL A 103 8.15 1.87 -12.64
N ASN A 104 8.65 1.51 -13.82
CA ASN A 104 8.21 2.10 -15.08
C ASN A 104 7.20 1.19 -15.75
N TRP A 105 5.92 1.54 -15.68
CA TRP A 105 4.79 0.74 -16.14
C TRP A 105 4.27 1.21 -17.50
N GLU A 106 4.17 0.31 -18.46
CA GLU A 106 3.52 0.54 -19.76
C GLU A 106 2.08 0.03 -19.69
N PHE A 107 1.11 0.82 -20.14
CA PHE A 107 -0.28 0.38 -20.20
C PHE A 107 -0.50 -0.57 -21.37
N GLU A 108 -0.89 -1.81 -21.09
CA GLU A 108 -1.14 -2.86 -22.11
C GLU A 108 -2.61 -2.90 -22.54
N GLY A 109 -3.52 -2.31 -21.78
CA GLY A 109 -4.94 -2.26 -22.12
C GLY A 109 -5.87 -2.88 -21.07
N TYR A 110 -7.06 -3.22 -21.54
CA TYR A 110 -8.12 -3.83 -20.72
C TYR A 110 -8.18 -5.32 -21.03
N PRO A 111 -7.68 -6.20 -20.13
CA PRO A 111 -7.37 -7.58 -20.48
C PRO A 111 -8.60 -8.47 -20.66
N LEU A 112 -9.76 -8.15 -20.07
CA LEU A 112 -10.94 -9.01 -20.15
C LEU A 112 -11.89 -8.55 -21.25
N THR A 113 -12.33 -9.48 -22.09
CA THR A 113 -13.39 -9.25 -23.07
C THR A 113 -14.71 -9.88 -22.60
N GLY A 114 -15.77 -9.10 -22.66
CA GLY A 114 -17.04 -9.45 -22.06
C GLY A 114 -17.09 -9.06 -20.58
N GLU A 115 -18.18 -8.44 -20.18
CA GLU A 115 -18.32 -8.00 -18.79
C GLU A 115 -19.02 -9.07 -17.96
N PRO A 116 -18.49 -9.43 -16.78
CA PRO A 116 -19.27 -10.15 -15.81
C PRO A 116 -20.40 -9.22 -15.34
N ASN A 117 -21.64 -9.66 -15.44
CA ASN A 117 -22.80 -8.90 -14.97
C ASN A 117 -22.94 -9.06 -13.45
N GLY A 118 -22.28 -8.18 -12.68
CA GLY A 118 -22.34 -8.22 -11.23
C GLY A 118 -21.18 -7.48 -10.57
N TRP A 119 -21.07 -7.61 -9.26
CA TRP A 119 -19.95 -7.08 -8.51
C TRP A 119 -18.70 -7.94 -8.77
N VAL A 120 -17.58 -7.29 -9.03
CA VAL A 120 -16.27 -7.89 -9.25
C VAL A 120 -15.28 -7.27 -8.27
N GLY A 121 -14.49 -8.10 -7.64
CA GLY A 121 -13.49 -7.70 -6.67
C GLY A 121 -12.09 -8.18 -7.02
N ARG A 122 -11.35 -8.61 -5.99
CA ARG A 122 -9.94 -9.01 -6.11
C ARG A 122 -9.74 -10.10 -7.16
N MET A 123 -8.64 -9.99 -7.89
CA MET A 123 -8.32 -10.87 -9.01
C MET A 123 -6.85 -11.29 -9.02
N GLY A 124 -6.53 -12.35 -9.74
CA GLY A 124 -5.17 -12.77 -10.04
C GLY A 124 -5.07 -13.42 -11.39
N VAL A 125 -3.85 -13.55 -11.89
CA VAL A 125 -3.51 -14.24 -13.12
C VAL A 125 -2.38 -15.21 -12.85
N VAL A 126 -2.51 -16.46 -13.34
CA VAL A 126 -1.51 -17.52 -13.26
C VAL A 126 -1.29 -18.16 -14.62
N TYR A 127 -0.15 -18.79 -14.83
CA TYR A 127 0.17 -19.45 -16.09
C TYR A 127 0.15 -20.97 -15.94
N ASN A 128 -0.62 -21.66 -16.79
CA ASN A 128 -0.69 -23.12 -16.78
C ASN A 128 0.23 -23.71 -17.84
N GLU A 129 1.27 -24.41 -17.40
CA GLU A 129 2.28 -25.01 -18.26
C GLU A 129 1.73 -26.15 -19.16
N ASN A 130 0.69 -26.87 -18.71
CA ASN A 130 0.11 -27.99 -19.48
C ASN A 130 -0.69 -27.48 -20.68
N THR A 131 -1.49 -26.46 -20.50
CA THR A 131 -2.32 -25.87 -21.56
C THR A 131 -1.64 -24.73 -22.30
N LYS A 132 -0.52 -24.20 -21.78
CA LYS A 132 0.16 -23.00 -22.29
C LYS A 132 -0.77 -21.77 -22.30
N LYS A 133 -1.65 -21.67 -21.30
CA LYS A 133 -2.63 -20.59 -21.17
C LYS A 133 -2.40 -19.79 -19.90
N TYR A 134 -2.73 -18.52 -19.99
CA TYR A 134 -2.89 -17.64 -18.84
C TYR A 134 -4.34 -17.78 -18.35
N VAL A 135 -4.50 -17.93 -17.03
CA VAL A 135 -5.81 -18.09 -16.38
C VAL A 135 -6.00 -16.92 -15.42
N LEU A 136 -7.04 -16.16 -15.65
CA LEU A 136 -7.50 -15.08 -14.77
C LEU A 136 -8.65 -15.61 -13.91
N ILE A 137 -8.53 -15.44 -12.59
CA ILE A 137 -9.63 -15.76 -11.67
C ILE A 137 -9.92 -14.51 -10.86
N SER A 138 -11.19 -14.12 -10.79
CA SER A 138 -11.62 -12.94 -10.05
C SER A 138 -12.77 -13.27 -9.13
N GLN A 139 -12.76 -12.65 -7.96
CA GLN A 139 -13.89 -12.60 -7.04
C GLN A 139 -15.11 -12.01 -7.76
N TYR A 140 -16.23 -12.67 -7.64
CA TYR A 140 -17.50 -12.30 -8.27
C TYR A 140 -18.65 -12.56 -7.32
N ALA A 141 -19.70 -11.79 -7.39
CA ALA A 141 -20.89 -12.04 -6.59
C ALA A 141 -22.06 -12.54 -7.44
N PRO A 142 -22.48 -13.82 -7.30
CA PRO A 142 -21.96 -14.85 -6.39
C PRO A 142 -20.92 -15.75 -7.06
N GLY A 143 -19.77 -15.97 -6.40
CA GLY A 143 -18.79 -16.97 -6.83
C GLY A 143 -17.50 -16.39 -7.40
N MET A 144 -16.99 -17.01 -8.47
CA MET A 144 -15.74 -16.62 -9.14
C MET A 144 -15.89 -16.67 -10.66
N VAL A 145 -15.24 -15.73 -11.34
CA VAL A 145 -15.10 -15.74 -12.81
C VAL A 145 -13.77 -16.39 -13.16
N TYR A 146 -13.80 -17.34 -14.09
CA TYR A 146 -12.62 -17.92 -14.74
C TYR A 146 -12.54 -17.45 -16.18
N ALA A 147 -11.37 -16.95 -16.59
CA ALA A 147 -11.14 -16.50 -17.96
C ALA A 147 -9.75 -16.93 -18.44
N VAL A 148 -9.59 -17.15 -19.74
CA VAL A 148 -8.36 -17.68 -20.34
C VAL A 148 -7.86 -16.79 -21.47
N SER A 149 -6.53 -16.77 -21.64
CA SER A 149 -5.85 -16.11 -22.76
C SER A 149 -4.63 -16.90 -23.22
N ASP A 150 -4.25 -16.69 -24.49
CA ASP A 150 -2.98 -17.16 -25.06
C ASP A 150 -1.81 -16.22 -24.73
N LYS A 151 -2.09 -15.03 -24.22
CA LYS A 151 -1.12 -13.99 -23.93
C LYS A 151 -1.30 -13.44 -22.53
N SER A 152 -0.20 -13.02 -21.92
CA SER A 152 -0.20 -12.41 -20.60
C SER A 152 -1.08 -11.16 -20.52
N GLU A 153 -0.98 -10.26 -21.50
CA GLU A 153 -1.76 -9.03 -21.58
C GLU A 153 -3.22 -9.23 -21.98
N GLY A 154 -3.59 -10.45 -22.35
CA GLY A 154 -4.94 -10.75 -22.85
C GLY A 154 -5.04 -10.70 -24.40
N PRO A 155 -6.25 -10.61 -24.99
CA PRO A 155 -7.52 -10.55 -24.27
C PRO A 155 -7.91 -11.88 -23.65
N PHE A 156 -8.35 -11.85 -22.41
CA PHE A 156 -8.94 -12.99 -21.72
C PHE A 156 -10.41 -13.14 -22.15
N LYS A 157 -10.84 -14.39 -22.31
CA LYS A 157 -12.23 -14.74 -22.57
C LYS A 157 -12.78 -15.51 -21.38
N ILE A 158 -13.96 -15.11 -20.90
CA ILE A 158 -14.64 -15.83 -19.83
C ILE A 158 -14.90 -17.26 -20.29
N ASP A 159 -14.41 -18.21 -19.51
CA ASP A 159 -14.66 -19.64 -19.68
C ASP A 159 -15.96 -20.01 -18.97
N HIS A 160 -16.02 -19.76 -17.67
CA HIS A 160 -17.22 -20.02 -16.85
C HIS A 160 -17.25 -19.18 -15.58
N ILE A 161 -18.36 -19.30 -14.85
CA ILE A 161 -18.55 -18.75 -13.51
C ILE A 161 -18.83 -19.90 -12.56
N GLN A 162 -17.93 -20.08 -11.59
CA GLN A 162 -18.13 -21.03 -10.49
C GLN A 162 -18.91 -20.35 -9.37
N LYS A 163 -20.12 -20.84 -9.09
CA LYS A 163 -21.04 -20.20 -8.15
C LYS A 163 -20.86 -20.63 -6.70
N THR A 164 -20.40 -21.84 -6.50
CA THR A 164 -20.23 -22.43 -5.17
C THR A 164 -18.93 -23.19 -5.06
N LEU A 165 -18.38 -23.24 -3.85
CA LEU A 165 -17.17 -23.96 -3.47
C LEU A 165 -17.48 -24.85 -2.27
N PRO A 166 -16.84 -26.01 -2.10
CA PRO A 166 -17.00 -26.87 -0.93
C PRO A 166 -16.21 -26.34 0.29
N ILE A 167 -16.45 -25.08 0.63
CA ILE A 167 -15.89 -24.38 1.79
C ILE A 167 -17.01 -23.80 2.65
N GLN A 168 -16.68 -23.32 3.84
CA GLN A 168 -17.67 -22.67 4.70
C GLN A 168 -18.32 -21.45 4.00
N ASN A 169 -19.64 -21.39 4.00
CA ASN A 169 -20.48 -20.40 3.32
C ASN A 169 -20.46 -20.46 1.77
N ASP A 170 -19.97 -21.54 1.19
CA ASP A 170 -20.03 -21.89 -0.23
C ASP A 170 -19.35 -20.93 -1.22
N VAL A 171 -18.85 -19.79 -0.76
CA VAL A 171 -18.16 -18.78 -1.60
C VAL A 171 -17.01 -18.14 -0.85
N THR A 172 -16.04 -17.64 -1.59
CA THR A 172 -14.91 -16.88 -1.03
C THR A 172 -15.35 -15.52 -0.50
N GLY A 173 -14.69 -15.09 0.56
CA GLY A 173 -14.55 -13.68 0.90
C GLY A 173 -13.51 -13.01 -0.01
N ASP A 174 -12.57 -12.26 0.57
CA ASP A 174 -11.44 -11.75 -0.21
C ASP A 174 -10.55 -12.89 -0.66
N GLN A 175 -9.95 -12.74 -1.84
CA GLN A 175 -9.10 -13.75 -2.44
C GLN A 175 -7.97 -13.15 -3.26
N THR A 176 -6.86 -13.91 -3.39
CA THR A 176 -5.80 -13.69 -4.36
C THR A 176 -5.38 -15.04 -4.95
N LEU A 177 -4.54 -15.01 -5.98
CA LEU A 177 -3.89 -16.22 -6.49
C LEU A 177 -2.41 -16.22 -6.08
N PHE A 178 -1.92 -17.41 -5.80
CA PHE A 178 -0.51 -17.67 -5.58
C PHE A 178 -0.05 -18.79 -6.51
N GLN A 179 1.02 -18.57 -7.26
CA GLN A 179 1.67 -19.60 -8.07
C GLN A 179 3.03 -19.90 -7.45
N ASP A 180 3.24 -21.17 -7.09
CA ASP A 180 4.49 -21.63 -6.45
C ASP A 180 5.57 -21.93 -7.52
N ASP A 181 6.81 -22.09 -7.05
CA ASP A 181 8.00 -22.38 -7.87
C ASP A 181 7.90 -23.70 -8.65
N ASP A 182 7.08 -24.64 -8.18
CA ASP A 182 6.79 -25.92 -8.87
C ASP A 182 5.75 -25.77 -9.97
N GLY A 183 5.25 -24.57 -10.21
CA GLY A 183 4.25 -24.23 -11.21
C GLY A 183 2.80 -24.47 -10.79
N LYS A 184 2.53 -25.05 -9.62
CA LYS A 184 1.16 -25.21 -9.10
C LYS A 184 0.59 -23.87 -8.66
N ALA A 185 -0.72 -23.75 -8.75
CA ALA A 185 -1.41 -22.53 -8.41
C ALA A 185 -2.52 -22.77 -7.39
N TYR A 186 -2.77 -21.74 -6.59
CA TYR A 186 -3.66 -21.81 -5.42
C TYR A 186 -4.50 -20.54 -5.32
N ILE A 187 -5.74 -20.70 -4.85
CA ILE A 187 -6.56 -19.58 -4.37
C ILE A 187 -6.28 -19.42 -2.88
N ILE A 188 -5.93 -18.22 -2.49
CA ILE A 188 -5.69 -17.81 -1.11
C ILE A 188 -6.88 -16.96 -0.69
N CYS A 189 -7.69 -17.41 0.27
CA CYS A 189 -8.95 -16.72 0.55
C CYS A 189 -9.44 -16.92 1.99
N SER A 190 -10.37 -16.05 2.38
CA SER A 190 -11.28 -16.31 3.49
C SER A 190 -12.63 -16.87 2.98
N SER A 191 -13.44 -17.43 3.88
CA SER A 191 -14.86 -17.67 3.58
C SER A 191 -15.63 -16.36 3.44
N ALA A 192 -16.72 -16.34 2.69
CA ALA A 192 -17.70 -15.27 2.77
C ALA A 192 -18.32 -15.17 4.18
N ASN A 193 -19.06 -14.08 4.45
CA ASN A 193 -19.77 -13.86 5.72
C ASN A 193 -18.88 -13.98 6.97
N GLY A 194 -18.38 -12.84 7.45
CA GLY A 194 -17.57 -12.74 8.66
C GLY A 194 -16.09 -13.10 8.48
N ARG A 195 -15.67 -13.67 7.34
CA ARG A 195 -14.24 -13.94 7.03
C ARG A 195 -13.50 -14.75 8.10
N ALA A 196 -14.20 -15.60 8.87
CA ALA A 196 -13.60 -16.32 10.00
C ALA A 196 -12.76 -17.55 9.60
N TYR A 197 -13.06 -18.17 8.47
CA TYR A 197 -12.35 -19.35 7.98
C TYR A 197 -11.36 -18.96 6.89
N GLN A 198 -10.11 -19.38 7.03
CA GLN A 198 -9.00 -19.07 6.12
C GLN A 198 -8.60 -20.31 5.35
N TYR A 199 -8.42 -20.19 4.02
CA TYR A 199 -8.16 -21.33 3.14
C TYR A 199 -6.99 -21.12 2.19
N VAL A 200 -6.31 -22.23 1.87
CA VAL A 200 -5.53 -22.42 0.65
C VAL A 200 -6.24 -23.50 -0.17
N ILE A 201 -6.62 -23.15 -1.37
CA ILE A 201 -7.38 -24.03 -2.28
C ILE A 201 -6.53 -24.29 -3.52
N PRO A 202 -5.98 -25.52 -3.72
CA PRO A 202 -5.25 -25.83 -4.93
C PRO A 202 -6.13 -25.76 -6.15
N LEU A 203 -5.59 -25.26 -7.26
CA LEU A 203 -6.22 -25.34 -8.58
C LEU A 203 -5.92 -26.69 -9.23
N ARG A 204 -6.84 -27.19 -10.04
CA ARG A 204 -6.65 -28.40 -10.83
C ARG A 204 -5.44 -28.25 -11.78
N GLU A 205 -4.40 -29.04 -11.58
CA GLU A 205 -3.11 -28.87 -12.27
C GLU A 205 -3.21 -28.95 -13.81
N SER A 206 -4.20 -29.68 -14.35
CA SER A 206 -4.32 -29.88 -15.79
C SER A 206 -4.57 -28.59 -16.58
N ASP A 207 -5.28 -27.61 -16.01
CA ASP A 207 -5.74 -26.43 -16.75
C ASP A 207 -5.98 -25.18 -15.88
N PHE A 208 -6.01 -25.29 -14.56
CA PHE A 208 -6.37 -24.23 -13.59
C PHE A 208 -7.79 -23.67 -13.76
N LEU A 209 -8.67 -24.42 -14.45
CA LEU A 209 -10.06 -23.99 -14.68
C LEU A 209 -11.05 -24.60 -13.67
N ASP A 210 -10.55 -25.17 -12.61
CA ASP A 210 -11.31 -25.72 -11.49
C ASP A 210 -10.41 -25.84 -10.27
N ILE A 211 -10.99 -26.10 -9.13
CA ILE A 211 -10.27 -26.40 -7.91
C ILE A 211 -9.98 -27.91 -7.78
N ASP A 212 -8.96 -28.25 -7.00
CA ASP A 212 -8.73 -29.61 -6.52
C ASP A 212 -9.45 -29.77 -5.18
N GLU A 213 -10.69 -30.24 -5.23
CA GLU A 213 -11.58 -30.36 -4.07
C GLU A 213 -11.04 -31.30 -2.98
N GLU A 214 -10.23 -32.32 -3.37
CA GLU A 214 -9.71 -33.32 -2.43
C GLU A 214 -8.60 -32.75 -1.53
N ASN A 215 -7.95 -31.68 -1.97
CA ASN A 215 -6.79 -31.11 -1.31
C ASN A 215 -7.01 -29.69 -0.74
N ILE A 216 -8.26 -29.27 -0.56
CA ILE A 216 -8.57 -28.00 0.10
C ILE A 216 -8.04 -28.01 1.53
N LYS A 217 -7.24 -27.01 1.89
CA LYS A 217 -6.71 -26.84 3.24
C LYS A 217 -7.38 -25.65 3.92
N MET A 218 -8.12 -25.90 5.00
CA MET A 218 -8.46 -24.87 5.97
C MET A 218 -7.24 -24.65 6.87
N LEU A 219 -6.70 -23.42 6.86
CA LEU A 219 -5.50 -23.08 7.63
C LEU A 219 -5.84 -22.71 9.07
N PHE A 220 -6.90 -21.94 9.23
CA PHE A 220 -7.21 -21.29 10.48
C PHE A 220 -8.71 -20.95 10.55
N TYR A 221 -9.27 -21.15 11.74
CA TYR A 221 -10.59 -20.66 12.10
C TYR A 221 -10.44 -19.60 13.19
N ASP A 222 -10.79 -18.37 12.87
CA ASP A 222 -10.75 -17.25 13.79
C ASP A 222 -11.97 -17.26 14.71
N GLU A 223 -11.92 -18.09 15.73
CA GLU A 223 -13.04 -18.36 16.64
C GLU A 223 -13.39 -17.15 17.49
N ASP A 224 -12.39 -16.47 18.05
CA ASP A 224 -12.58 -15.43 19.05
C ASP A 224 -11.77 -14.14 18.82
N GLY A 225 -11.12 -14.01 17.67
CA GLY A 225 -10.33 -12.85 17.32
C GLY A 225 -8.95 -12.77 17.98
N SER A 226 -8.45 -13.85 18.57
CA SER A 226 -7.15 -13.86 19.24
C SER A 226 -6.00 -13.76 18.27
N TYR A 227 -4.96 -13.00 18.63
CA TYR A 227 -3.72 -12.84 17.87
C TYR A 227 -2.56 -12.54 18.81
N ILE A 228 -1.32 -12.65 18.30
CA ILE A 228 -0.10 -12.27 19.02
C ILE A 228 0.32 -10.86 18.56
N ASP A 229 0.48 -9.95 19.49
CA ASP A 229 0.89 -8.57 19.22
C ASP A 229 2.41 -8.41 19.02
N GLU A 230 2.86 -7.19 18.81
CA GLU A 230 4.27 -6.84 18.61
C GLU A 230 5.17 -7.12 19.83
N ASN A 231 4.59 -7.29 21.01
CA ASN A 231 5.29 -7.62 22.26
C ASN A 231 5.34 -9.13 22.53
N GLY A 232 4.66 -9.93 21.69
CA GLY A 232 4.51 -11.36 21.87
C GLY A 232 3.36 -11.77 22.81
N GLU A 233 2.49 -10.83 23.18
CA GLU A 233 1.36 -11.05 24.06
C GLU A 233 0.10 -11.40 23.27
N VAL A 234 -0.77 -12.22 23.85
CA VAL A 234 -2.05 -12.58 23.24
C VAL A 234 -3.05 -11.45 23.45
N ASN A 235 -3.54 -10.91 22.36
CA ASN A 235 -4.55 -9.86 22.32
C ASN A 235 -5.79 -10.29 21.51
N LYS A 236 -6.83 -9.45 21.48
CA LYS A 236 -8.05 -9.70 20.74
C LYS A 236 -8.38 -8.56 19.80
N LYS A 237 -8.81 -8.90 18.59
CA LYS A 237 -9.40 -7.96 17.62
C LYS A 237 -10.80 -7.55 18.09
N ASP A 238 -11.25 -6.38 17.62
CA ASP A 238 -12.63 -5.93 17.86
C ASP A 238 -13.66 -6.82 17.16
N LYS A 239 -13.28 -7.46 16.04
CA LYS A 239 -14.11 -8.38 15.26
C LYS A 239 -13.31 -9.61 14.88
N THR A 240 -13.96 -10.77 14.88
CA THR A 240 -13.40 -12.00 14.28
C THR A 240 -13.32 -11.86 12.76
N GLY A 241 -12.45 -12.65 12.15
CA GLY A 241 -12.25 -12.72 10.71
C GLY A 241 -11.03 -11.94 10.23
N ILE A 242 -10.55 -12.33 9.06
CA ILE A 242 -9.39 -11.77 8.37
C ILE A 242 -9.75 -11.66 6.89
N GLU A 243 -9.56 -10.48 6.29
CA GLU A 243 -9.80 -10.20 4.87
C GLU A 243 -8.55 -9.68 4.17
N GLY A 244 -8.62 -9.38 2.87
CA GLY A 244 -7.44 -8.99 2.10
C GLY A 244 -6.39 -10.11 1.99
N ASN A 245 -6.85 -11.35 1.88
CA ASN A 245 -6.03 -12.54 2.01
C ASN A 245 -5.04 -12.68 0.85
N CYS A 246 -3.78 -12.91 1.20
CA CYS A 246 -2.70 -13.07 0.25
C CYS A 246 -1.60 -13.99 0.79
N MET A 247 -0.67 -14.38 -0.07
CA MET A 247 0.45 -15.23 0.29
C MET A 247 1.72 -14.80 -0.43
N PHE A 248 2.86 -14.99 0.22
CA PHE A 248 4.17 -14.96 -0.40
C PHE A 248 5.05 -16.08 0.14
N LYS A 249 6.13 -16.39 -0.56
CA LYS A 249 7.14 -17.37 -0.16
C LYS A 249 8.49 -16.68 0.02
N TYR A 250 9.19 -17.00 1.09
CA TYR A 250 10.53 -16.49 1.35
C TYR A 250 11.35 -17.51 2.13
N ASN A 251 12.57 -17.78 1.67
CA ASN A 251 13.50 -18.77 2.26
C ASN A 251 12.83 -20.14 2.55
N GLY A 252 12.00 -20.62 1.62
CA GLY A 252 11.31 -21.90 1.73
C GLY A 252 10.10 -21.92 2.66
N ASN A 253 9.76 -20.82 3.31
CA ASN A 253 8.56 -20.69 4.13
C ASN A 253 7.46 -19.95 3.38
N TYR A 254 6.21 -20.34 3.65
CA TYR A 254 4.99 -19.72 3.14
C TYR A 254 4.39 -18.83 4.22
N TYR A 255 4.05 -17.61 3.83
CA TYR A 255 3.47 -16.59 4.69
C TYR A 255 2.07 -16.26 4.19
N TYR A 256 1.07 -16.75 4.87
CA TYR A 256 -0.32 -16.36 4.64
C TYR A 256 -0.60 -15.09 5.41
N THR A 257 -1.22 -14.11 4.76
CA THR A 257 -1.50 -12.81 5.36
C THR A 257 -2.93 -12.36 5.12
N GLY A 258 -3.37 -11.44 5.95
CA GLY A 258 -4.64 -10.74 5.78
C GLY A 258 -4.79 -9.63 6.81
N SER A 259 -5.85 -8.88 6.72
CA SER A 259 -6.08 -7.66 7.50
C SER A 259 -7.36 -7.71 8.34
N ASP A 260 -7.53 -6.74 9.23
CA ASP A 260 -8.77 -6.55 10.00
C ASP A 260 -9.97 -6.31 9.09
N LEU A 261 -11.16 -6.59 9.60
CA LEU A 261 -12.45 -6.28 8.95
C LEU A 261 -12.85 -4.82 9.22
N TYR A 262 -12.10 -3.89 8.67
CA TYR A 262 -12.40 -2.46 8.80
C TYR A 262 -12.91 -1.80 7.50
N GLY A 263 -13.41 -2.60 6.58
CA GLY A 263 -13.86 -2.13 5.28
C GLY A 263 -12.70 -1.57 4.47
N TRP A 264 -12.85 -0.35 3.96
CA TRP A 264 -11.88 0.30 3.07
C TRP A 264 -10.78 1.11 3.81
N ASN A 265 -10.63 0.88 5.11
CA ASN A 265 -9.67 1.62 5.93
C ASN A 265 -8.35 0.87 6.07
N SER A 266 -7.32 1.61 6.47
CA SER A 266 -6.03 1.02 6.85
C SER A 266 -6.20 0.01 7.99
N SER A 267 -5.39 -1.03 7.97
CA SER A 267 -5.52 -2.17 8.87
C SER A 267 -4.17 -2.72 9.29
N ARG A 268 -4.15 -3.40 10.43
CA ARG A 268 -3.06 -4.30 10.77
C ARG A 268 -3.03 -5.46 9.79
N VAL A 269 -1.83 -6.01 9.56
CA VAL A 269 -1.66 -7.23 8.78
C VAL A 269 -1.30 -8.37 9.73
N TYR A 270 -2.08 -9.42 9.68
CA TYR A 270 -1.87 -10.66 10.43
C TYR A 270 -1.13 -11.66 9.55
N VAL A 271 -0.23 -12.42 10.17
CA VAL A 271 0.63 -13.39 9.48
C VAL A 271 0.47 -14.76 10.09
N MET A 272 0.37 -15.76 9.23
CA MET A 272 0.54 -17.17 9.58
C MET A 272 1.62 -17.78 8.69
N GLN A 273 2.50 -18.58 9.26
CA GLN A 273 3.71 -19.11 8.60
C GLN A 273 3.75 -20.63 8.65
N SER A 274 4.20 -21.26 7.57
CA SER A 274 4.43 -22.70 7.46
C SER A 274 5.63 -23.02 6.56
N ASP A 275 6.23 -24.17 6.76
CA ASP A 275 7.25 -24.76 5.89
C ASP A 275 6.66 -25.48 4.66
N SER A 276 5.34 -25.61 4.61
CA SER A 276 4.62 -26.26 3.51
C SER A 276 3.32 -25.53 3.22
N ILE A 277 2.99 -25.32 1.94
CA ILE A 277 1.82 -24.54 1.54
C ILE A 277 0.50 -25.15 2.03
N LEU A 278 0.39 -26.47 2.09
CA LEU A 278 -0.75 -27.21 2.64
C LEU A 278 -0.47 -27.77 4.04
N GLY A 279 0.59 -27.28 4.69
CA GLY A 279 1.00 -27.68 6.03
C GLY A 279 0.17 -27.07 7.15
N ASP A 280 0.69 -27.17 8.35
CA ASP A 280 0.11 -26.54 9.53
C ASP A 280 0.82 -25.20 9.76
N TYR A 281 0.03 -24.15 9.86
CA TYR A 281 0.52 -22.79 10.05
C TYR A 281 0.62 -22.44 11.54
N ASN A 282 1.66 -21.69 11.91
CA ASN A 282 1.93 -21.26 13.29
C ASN A 282 1.78 -22.40 14.31
N LYS A 283 2.43 -23.54 14.05
CA LYS A 283 2.29 -24.81 14.81
C LYS A 283 2.41 -24.65 16.33
N ASP A 284 3.26 -23.74 16.78
CA ASP A 284 3.56 -23.55 18.21
C ASP A 284 2.45 -22.80 18.96
N THR A 285 1.78 -21.88 18.31
CA THR A 285 0.80 -20.99 18.95
C THR A 285 -0.63 -21.23 18.47
N GLY A 286 -0.79 -21.69 17.23
CA GLY A 286 -2.09 -21.80 16.57
C GLY A 286 -2.75 -20.44 16.28
N LEU A 287 -2.05 -19.31 16.53
CA LEU A 287 -2.58 -17.95 16.39
C LEU A 287 -1.79 -17.15 15.35
N PRO A 288 -2.45 -16.27 14.60
CA PRO A 288 -1.77 -15.29 13.77
C PRO A 288 -1.00 -14.29 14.64
N TYR A 289 0.10 -13.75 14.10
CA TYR A 289 0.81 -12.64 14.72
C TYR A 289 0.75 -11.38 13.84
N ILE A 290 0.92 -10.20 14.45
CA ILE A 290 0.95 -8.93 13.70
C ILE A 290 2.28 -8.81 12.95
N MET A 291 2.20 -8.43 11.67
CA MET A 291 3.38 -7.96 10.93
C MET A 291 3.80 -6.58 11.46
N ASN A 292 4.98 -6.52 12.04
CA ASN A 292 5.51 -5.29 12.61
C ASN A 292 5.76 -4.22 11.55
N ASN A 293 5.87 -2.98 12.01
CA ASN A 293 6.13 -1.81 11.19
C ASN A 293 7.37 -1.06 11.73
N THR A 294 8.17 -0.50 10.85
CA THR A 294 9.26 0.40 11.25
C THR A 294 8.74 1.73 11.76
N ARG A 295 7.48 2.06 11.45
CA ARG A 295 6.76 3.25 11.90
C ARG A 295 5.30 2.90 12.14
N ASP A 296 4.68 3.53 13.13
CA ASP A 296 3.28 3.33 13.46
C ASP A 296 2.37 3.94 12.37
N SER A 297 1.95 3.13 11.42
CA SER A 297 1.14 3.60 10.28
C SER A 297 0.25 2.53 9.65
N PHE A 298 -0.06 1.45 10.36
CA PHE A 298 -0.91 0.36 9.85
C PHE A 298 -0.62 0.00 8.38
N ALA A 299 0.46 -0.78 8.15
CA ALA A 299 0.88 -1.22 6.82
C ALA A 299 1.01 -0.06 5.82
N HIS A 300 1.68 1.02 6.22
CA HIS A 300 1.80 2.26 5.47
C HIS A 300 0.43 2.84 5.06
N ASN A 301 -0.48 2.90 6.03
CA ASN A 301 -1.82 3.46 5.86
C ASN A 301 -2.64 2.78 4.75
N SER A 302 -2.59 1.44 4.70
CA SER A 302 -3.28 0.64 3.68
C SER A 302 -3.93 -0.62 4.24
N GLN A 303 -4.74 -1.28 3.43
CA GLN A 303 -5.23 -2.64 3.66
C GLN A 303 -4.32 -3.62 2.92
N ALA A 304 -4.18 -4.85 3.43
CA ALA A 304 -3.45 -5.91 2.74
C ALA A 304 -4.01 -6.11 1.32
N GLY A 305 -3.14 -5.96 0.33
CA GLY A 305 -3.46 -6.15 -1.07
C GLY A 305 -2.88 -7.45 -1.61
N PHE A 306 -1.65 -7.40 -2.08
CA PHE A 306 -0.91 -8.57 -2.56
C PHE A 306 0.59 -8.36 -2.34
N TYR A 307 1.37 -9.36 -2.70
CA TYR A 307 2.84 -9.28 -2.66
C TYR A 307 3.41 -9.61 -4.03
N THR A 308 4.56 -9.03 -4.34
CA THR A 308 5.38 -9.48 -5.47
C THR A 308 6.77 -9.85 -4.98
N THR A 309 7.30 -10.95 -5.50
CA THR A 309 8.64 -11.43 -5.20
C THR A 309 9.58 -11.09 -6.36
N ILE A 310 10.70 -10.50 -6.04
CA ILE A 310 11.81 -10.27 -6.96
C ILE A 310 12.89 -11.28 -6.61
N HIS A 311 13.23 -12.15 -7.55
CA HIS A 311 14.41 -13.01 -7.47
C HIS A 311 15.58 -12.26 -8.14
N GLY A 312 16.26 -11.43 -7.35
CA GLY A 312 17.36 -10.61 -7.84
C GLY A 312 18.70 -11.37 -7.87
N SER A 313 19.69 -10.78 -8.52
CA SER A 313 21.03 -11.38 -8.61
C SER A 313 21.81 -11.37 -7.29
N GLU A 314 21.43 -10.52 -6.35
CA GLU A 314 22.05 -10.40 -5.03
C GLU A 314 21.15 -10.92 -3.91
N ASN A 315 19.83 -10.63 -3.97
CA ASN A 315 18.86 -11.02 -2.93
C ASN A 315 17.47 -11.29 -3.51
N ASP A 316 16.69 -12.10 -2.80
CA ASP A 316 15.24 -12.12 -2.96
C ASP A 316 14.65 -10.95 -2.18
N LEU A 317 13.74 -10.22 -2.82
CA LEU A 317 13.03 -9.10 -2.19
C LEU A 317 11.53 -9.31 -2.31
N ILE A 318 10.83 -9.18 -1.19
CA ILE A 318 9.37 -9.16 -1.15
C ILE A 318 8.91 -7.71 -1.07
N ILE A 319 8.03 -7.31 -1.99
CA ILE A 319 7.36 -6.02 -1.95
C ILE A 319 5.90 -6.27 -1.53
N TYR A 320 5.50 -5.61 -0.46
CA TYR A 320 4.09 -5.49 -0.10
C TYR A 320 3.44 -4.45 -1.00
N CYS A 321 2.32 -4.81 -1.60
CA CYS A 321 1.52 -3.95 -2.47
C CYS A 321 0.14 -3.77 -1.82
N GLY A 322 0.03 -2.77 -0.95
CA GLY A 322 -1.19 -2.46 -0.24
C GLY A 322 -2.14 -1.60 -1.06
N ASP A 323 -3.42 -1.74 -0.77
CA ASP A 323 -4.47 -0.88 -1.30
C ASP A 323 -4.82 0.19 -0.24
N ARG A 324 -4.48 1.45 -0.49
CA ARG A 324 -5.06 2.56 0.24
C ARG A 324 -6.39 2.90 -0.42
N TRP A 325 -7.39 2.14 -0.07
CA TRP A 325 -8.74 2.40 -0.53
C TRP A 325 -9.19 3.78 -0.06
N GLY A 326 -9.99 4.41 -0.86
CA GLY A 326 -10.52 5.67 -0.43
C GLY A 326 -11.82 5.50 0.36
N ASP A 327 -11.77 5.16 1.64
CA ASP A 327 -12.93 5.41 2.48
C ASP A 327 -13.25 6.90 2.52
N PHE A 328 -12.21 7.71 2.44
CA PHE A 328 -12.29 9.13 2.13
C PHE A 328 -12.79 9.43 0.70
N ALA A 329 -12.65 8.52 -0.27
CA ALA A 329 -13.24 8.61 -1.61
C ALA A 329 -14.56 7.85 -1.74
N GLY A 330 -14.98 7.14 -0.70
CA GLY A 330 -16.28 6.48 -0.62
C GLY A 330 -16.33 5.02 -1.02
N ASN A 331 -15.23 4.34 -1.11
CA ASN A 331 -14.98 2.92 -1.35
C ASN A 331 -13.91 2.71 -2.43
N GLY A 332 -13.73 1.55 -3.01
CA GLY A 332 -12.80 1.05 -4.01
C GLY A 332 -11.94 1.97 -4.91
N ILE A 333 -11.71 3.22 -4.53
CA ILE A 333 -10.87 4.17 -5.25
C ILE A 333 -9.82 4.74 -4.28
N GLY A 334 -8.55 4.74 -4.65
CA GLY A 334 -7.48 5.25 -3.79
C GLY A 334 -6.10 5.03 -4.37
N TYR A 335 -5.10 5.01 -3.51
CA TYR A 335 -3.72 4.82 -3.90
C TYR A 335 -3.29 3.36 -3.78
N ASN A 336 -2.24 2.99 -4.52
CA ASN A 336 -1.44 1.82 -4.23
C ASN A 336 -0.28 2.23 -3.32
N GLN A 337 -0.03 1.48 -2.25
CA GLN A 337 1.02 1.75 -1.27
C GLN A 337 1.99 0.59 -1.26
N TRP A 338 3.19 0.82 -1.80
CA TRP A 338 4.18 -0.24 -1.97
C TRP A 338 5.38 -0.01 -1.08
N VAL A 339 5.68 -0.97 -0.24
CA VAL A 339 6.83 -0.90 0.66
C VAL A 339 7.62 -2.21 0.65
N PRO A 340 8.95 -2.16 0.76
CA PRO A 340 9.77 -3.37 0.84
C PRO A 340 9.60 -4.02 2.22
N LEU A 341 9.52 -5.35 2.25
CA LEU A 341 9.60 -6.11 3.48
C LEU A 341 11.07 -6.37 3.84
N SER A 342 11.32 -6.43 5.13
CA SER A 342 12.52 -7.04 5.70
C SER A 342 12.11 -8.15 6.67
N PHE A 343 13.08 -8.94 7.08
CA PHE A 343 12.86 -10.07 7.99
C PHE A 343 13.78 -9.94 9.19
N ASP A 344 13.24 -10.20 10.36
CA ASP A 344 14.04 -10.26 11.56
C ASP A 344 14.87 -11.58 11.62
N LYS A 345 15.68 -11.74 12.66
CA LYS A 345 16.51 -12.93 12.87
C LYS A 345 15.71 -14.22 13.12
N GLU A 346 14.42 -14.11 13.43
CA GLU A 346 13.49 -15.21 13.62
C GLU A 346 12.73 -15.54 12.33
N GLY A 347 12.99 -14.80 11.24
CA GLY A 347 12.33 -14.94 9.95
C GLY A 347 10.93 -14.32 9.89
N LYS A 348 10.58 -13.45 10.84
CA LYS A 348 9.30 -12.75 10.81
C LYS A 348 9.41 -11.51 9.91
N PRO A 349 8.48 -11.34 8.97
CA PRO A 349 8.45 -10.17 8.11
C PRO A 349 8.03 -8.92 8.86
N TYR A 350 8.56 -7.77 8.43
CA TYR A 350 8.10 -6.47 8.87
C TYR A 350 8.14 -5.44 7.75
N PHE A 351 7.26 -4.44 7.83
CA PHE A 351 7.17 -3.36 6.85
C PHE A 351 8.27 -2.33 7.06
N ASN A 352 8.94 -1.93 5.97
CA ASN A 352 9.70 -0.69 5.92
C ASN A 352 8.77 0.42 5.42
N ASN A 353 8.16 1.16 6.33
CA ASN A 353 7.19 2.20 6.02
C ASN A 353 7.90 3.43 5.44
N LEU A 354 8.00 3.50 4.14
CA LEU A 354 8.70 4.54 3.40
C LEU A 354 7.73 5.29 2.49
N HIS A 355 7.71 6.62 2.62
CA HIS A 355 7.01 7.48 1.67
C HIS A 355 7.68 7.43 0.29
N GLN A 356 9.02 7.41 0.27
CA GLN A 356 9.79 7.31 -0.97
C GLN A 356 10.99 6.38 -0.80
N TRP A 357 11.20 5.50 -1.78
CA TRP A 357 12.30 4.57 -1.82
C TRP A 357 12.70 4.22 -3.26
N LYS A 358 13.92 3.73 -3.43
CA LYS A 358 14.46 3.32 -4.74
C LYS A 358 14.57 1.81 -4.80
N LEU A 359 14.19 1.23 -5.92
CA LEU A 359 14.22 -0.20 -6.20
C LEU A 359 15.27 -0.52 -7.25
N ASP A 360 16.11 -1.51 -6.98
CA ASP A 360 16.92 -2.20 -7.99
C ASP A 360 16.35 -3.62 -8.18
N ALA A 361 15.46 -3.76 -9.15
CA ALA A 361 14.78 -5.04 -9.41
C ALA A 361 15.72 -6.11 -10.00
N GLU A 362 16.83 -5.72 -10.65
CA GLU A 362 17.81 -6.67 -11.17
C GLU A 362 18.60 -7.32 -10.01
N LYS A 363 18.90 -6.54 -8.98
CA LYS A 363 19.64 -7.02 -7.80
C LYS A 363 18.75 -7.57 -6.69
N GLY A 364 17.51 -7.19 -6.63
CA GLY A 364 16.62 -7.47 -5.50
C GLY A 364 17.00 -6.65 -4.26
N THR A 365 17.39 -5.38 -4.47
CA THR A 365 17.79 -4.47 -3.39
C THR A 365 17.00 -3.18 -3.42
N TRP A 366 16.99 -2.48 -2.29
CA TRP A 366 16.31 -1.20 -2.15
C TRP A 366 17.08 -0.24 -1.24
N GLU A 367 16.81 1.04 -1.39
CA GLU A 367 17.33 2.10 -0.52
C GLU A 367 16.29 3.19 -0.26
N VAL A 368 16.44 3.92 0.84
CA VAL A 368 15.57 5.04 1.17
C VAL A 368 15.70 6.14 0.11
N GLY A 369 14.58 6.62 -0.39
CA GLY A 369 14.54 7.71 -1.38
C GLY A 369 14.91 9.06 -0.78
N GLU A 370 15.45 9.94 -1.62
CA GLU A 370 15.89 11.28 -1.19
C GLU A 370 14.73 12.16 -0.68
N GLY A 371 13.52 11.97 -1.25
CA GLY A 371 12.32 12.68 -0.81
C GLY A 371 11.52 11.99 0.29
N ASN A 372 12.10 10.96 0.95
CA ASN A 372 11.37 10.24 1.99
C ASN A 372 10.94 11.14 3.12
N ASN A 373 9.64 11.08 3.47
CA ASN A 373 9.10 11.71 4.67
C ASN A 373 9.28 10.78 5.86
N TYR A 374 9.94 11.25 6.91
CA TYR A 374 10.23 10.44 8.10
C TYR A 374 9.14 10.53 9.18
N ILE A 375 8.06 11.26 8.94
CA ILE A 375 6.91 11.33 9.85
C ILE A 375 6.06 10.08 9.71
N SER A 376 5.67 9.49 10.84
CA SER A 376 4.63 8.46 10.88
C SER A 376 3.25 9.10 10.86
N ASN A 377 2.31 8.50 10.12
CA ASN A 377 0.92 8.98 10.04
C ASN A 377 0.86 10.52 9.80
N PRO A 378 1.50 11.02 8.74
CA PRO A 378 1.68 12.46 8.52
C PRO A 378 0.40 13.21 8.17
N GLU A 379 -0.60 12.48 7.67
CA GLU A 379 -1.92 12.97 7.25
C GLU A 379 -3.03 12.54 8.22
N PHE A 380 -2.68 11.93 9.36
CA PHE A 380 -3.60 11.48 10.43
C PHE A 380 -4.71 10.49 10.01
N GLU A 381 -4.54 9.79 8.88
CA GLU A 381 -5.53 8.89 8.31
C GLU A 381 -5.49 7.46 8.87
N ALA A 382 -4.42 7.08 9.60
CA ALA A 382 -4.21 5.70 10.04
C ALA A 382 -5.28 5.19 11.00
N ASP A 383 -5.85 6.04 11.84
CA ASP A 383 -6.80 5.64 12.89
C ASP A 383 -8.23 5.39 12.39
N ARG A 384 -8.59 5.87 11.19
CA ARG A 384 -9.91 5.63 10.58
C ARG A 384 -11.09 6.25 11.32
N LYS A 385 -10.86 6.91 12.45
CA LYS A 385 -11.87 7.52 13.33
C LYS A 385 -11.26 8.67 14.11
N ILE A 386 -12.11 9.52 14.66
CA ILE A 386 -11.68 10.53 15.63
C ILE A 386 -11.09 9.84 16.85
N THR A 387 -9.88 10.22 17.21
CA THR A 387 -9.15 9.72 18.38
C THR A 387 -8.45 10.87 19.10
N ALA A 388 -8.30 10.75 20.40
CA ALA A 388 -7.59 11.74 21.20
C ALA A 388 -6.06 11.64 21.07
N THR A 389 -5.56 10.47 20.64
CA THR A 389 -4.12 10.25 20.41
C THR A 389 -3.97 9.53 19.08
N PRO A 390 -3.58 10.23 18.01
CA PRO A 390 -3.36 9.60 16.72
C PRO A 390 -2.21 8.59 16.76
N THR A 391 -2.36 7.51 16.04
CA THR A 391 -1.30 6.51 15.87
C THR A 391 0.00 7.19 15.43
N GLY A 392 1.11 6.83 16.08
CA GLY A 392 2.44 7.42 15.85
C GLY A 392 2.70 8.75 16.57
N TRP A 393 1.70 9.35 17.20
CA TRP A 393 1.81 10.62 17.92
C TRP A 393 1.57 10.45 19.41
N LYS A 394 2.13 11.34 20.21
CA LYS A 394 2.03 11.35 21.68
C LYS A 394 1.56 12.71 22.16
N VAL A 395 0.92 12.70 23.33
CA VAL A 395 0.58 13.93 24.06
C VAL A 395 1.42 13.98 25.32
N ARG A 396 1.98 15.15 25.63
CA ARG A 396 2.69 15.32 26.89
C ARG A 396 1.73 15.27 28.06
N ASP A 397 2.15 14.67 29.16
CA ASP A 397 1.38 14.61 30.39
C ASP A 397 1.01 16.00 30.90
N ASN A 398 -0.19 16.15 31.45
CA ASN A 398 -0.75 17.36 32.03
C ASN A 398 -0.98 18.52 31.04
N VAL A 399 -1.13 18.26 29.79
CA VAL A 399 -1.51 19.25 28.79
C VAL A 399 -2.89 18.92 28.21
N GLY A 400 -3.67 19.94 28.05
CA GLY A 400 -5.06 20.13 27.70
C GLY A 400 -5.77 19.16 26.75
N ASN A 401 -6.80 19.66 26.10
CA ASN A 401 -7.66 18.88 25.22
C ASN A 401 -7.29 19.14 23.77
N TYR A 402 -7.16 18.07 23.01
CA TYR A 402 -7.03 18.10 21.56
C TYR A 402 -7.87 16.97 20.97
N SER A 403 -8.10 17.01 19.68
CA SER A 403 -8.76 15.91 18.98
C SER A 403 -8.28 15.78 17.54
N VAL A 404 -8.31 14.56 17.05
CA VAL A 404 -8.26 14.31 15.60
C VAL A 404 -9.65 14.55 15.05
N SER A 405 -9.77 15.45 14.08
CA SER A 405 -11.02 15.79 13.42
C SER A 405 -11.13 15.06 12.10
N ASN A 406 -12.34 14.64 11.72
CA ASN A 406 -12.64 14.21 10.37
C ASN A 406 -13.04 15.38 9.45
N ALA A 407 -12.71 16.60 9.82
CA ALA A 407 -12.89 17.76 8.98
C ALA A 407 -11.91 17.69 7.79
N ARG A 408 -12.42 17.91 6.59
CA ARG A 408 -11.56 17.99 5.42
C ARG A 408 -10.89 19.34 5.35
N GLY A 409 -9.58 19.30 5.19
CA GLY A 409 -8.84 20.45 4.74
C GLY A 409 -8.75 20.47 3.21
N LYS A 410 -8.34 21.60 2.66
CA LYS A 410 -8.04 21.72 1.22
C LYS A 410 -6.60 21.32 0.90
N VAL A 411 -6.01 20.46 1.69
CA VAL A 411 -4.62 20.17 1.45
C VAL A 411 -4.49 19.21 0.29
N ASP A 412 -4.96 18.01 0.38
CA ASP A 412 -4.88 17.07 -0.74
C ASP A 412 -6.07 16.10 -0.73
N SER A 413 -5.98 15.10 0.11
CA SER A 413 -6.94 14.01 0.24
C SER A 413 -7.10 13.68 1.72
N GLY A 414 -7.99 12.77 2.05
CA GLY A 414 -8.17 12.34 3.41
C GLY A 414 -9.46 12.84 4.04
N ASN A 415 -9.64 12.48 5.31
CA ASN A 415 -10.79 12.82 6.13
C ASN A 415 -10.41 13.45 7.47
N PHE A 416 -9.15 13.32 7.88
CA PHE A 416 -8.72 13.64 9.23
C PHE A 416 -7.61 14.69 9.22
N VAL A 417 -7.67 15.55 10.21
CA VAL A 417 -6.64 16.53 10.53
C VAL A 417 -6.47 16.55 12.03
N ILE A 418 -5.33 16.96 12.53
CA ILE A 418 -5.20 17.32 13.94
C ILE A 418 -5.96 18.61 14.22
N GLN A 419 -6.67 18.62 15.33
CA GLN A 419 -7.24 19.85 15.88
C GLN A 419 -6.99 19.92 17.38
N GLU A 420 -6.35 20.97 17.81
CA GLU A 420 -6.23 21.33 19.23
C GLU A 420 -7.27 22.40 19.57
N THR A 421 -8.13 22.14 20.52
CA THR A 421 -9.17 23.06 21.00
C THR A 421 -9.74 22.59 22.33
N ALA A 422 -10.27 23.51 23.13
CA ALA A 422 -11.05 23.19 24.33
C ALA A 422 -12.12 24.24 24.60
N PRO A 423 -13.19 23.90 25.32
CA PRO A 423 -14.19 24.87 25.78
C PRO A 423 -13.70 25.78 26.95
N GLU A 424 -12.52 25.51 27.47
CA GLU A 424 -11.84 26.22 28.55
C GLU A 424 -10.44 26.62 28.09
N ASP A 425 -9.74 27.48 28.85
CA ASP A 425 -8.33 27.75 28.60
C ASP A 425 -7.54 26.46 28.70
N TYR A 426 -6.62 26.25 27.74
CA TYR A 426 -5.90 24.99 27.64
C TYR A 426 -4.44 25.16 27.25
N ILE A 427 -3.64 24.16 27.62
CA ILE A 427 -2.30 23.93 27.05
C ILE A 427 -2.31 22.55 26.43
N SER A 428 -1.79 22.43 25.21
CA SER A 428 -1.64 21.18 24.47
C SER A 428 -0.24 21.08 23.88
N ASP A 429 0.32 19.87 23.83
CA ASP A 429 1.59 19.58 23.16
C ASP A 429 1.50 18.17 22.56
N LEU A 430 1.09 18.13 21.30
CA LEU A 430 1.10 16.91 20.49
C LEU A 430 2.45 16.79 19.82
N TYR A 431 3.11 15.63 19.94
CA TYR A 431 4.45 15.44 19.38
C TYR A 431 4.70 14.02 18.88
N GLN A 432 5.70 13.89 18.04
CA GLN A 432 6.26 12.61 17.60
C GLN A 432 7.78 12.62 17.82
N GLU A 433 8.30 11.55 18.41
CA GLU A 433 9.73 11.28 18.52
C GLU A 433 10.14 10.35 17.39
N ILE A 434 11.01 10.82 16.52
CA ILE A 434 11.53 10.07 15.40
C ILE A 434 12.94 9.63 15.76
N THR A 435 13.19 8.32 15.64
CA THR A 435 14.50 7.70 15.89
C THR A 435 15.05 7.15 14.58
N ASP A 436 16.32 6.75 14.60
CA ASP A 436 17.03 6.13 13.46
C ASP A 436 17.03 6.99 12.18
N LEU A 437 17.01 8.31 12.35
CA LEU A 437 17.18 9.26 11.26
C LEU A 437 18.64 9.22 10.76
N PRO A 438 18.89 9.16 9.45
CA PRO A 438 20.21 9.41 8.92
C PRO A 438 20.74 10.77 9.36
N ASN A 439 21.97 10.85 9.84
CA ASN A 439 22.58 12.14 10.18
C ASN A 439 22.58 13.07 8.96
N GLY A 440 22.38 14.34 9.19
CA GLY A 440 22.30 15.37 8.13
C GLY A 440 21.42 16.55 8.47
N THR A 441 21.09 17.33 7.48
CA THR A 441 20.22 18.51 7.60
C THR A 441 18.84 18.18 7.04
N TYR A 442 17.79 18.66 7.72
CA TYR A 442 16.40 18.38 7.36
C TYR A 442 15.59 19.66 7.18
N THR A 443 14.57 19.54 6.33
CA THR A 443 13.50 20.53 6.18
C THR A 443 12.22 19.98 6.78
N MET A 444 11.53 20.79 7.60
CA MET A 444 10.19 20.50 8.09
C MET A 444 9.17 21.47 7.53
N THR A 445 8.10 20.91 6.94
CA THR A 445 6.91 21.65 6.49
C THR A 445 5.65 21.02 7.00
N THR A 446 4.56 21.79 7.06
CA THR A 446 3.21 21.31 7.35
C THR A 446 2.18 22.34 6.91
N TRP A 447 0.92 21.93 6.85
CA TRP A 447 -0.19 22.84 6.58
C TRP A 447 -0.94 23.16 7.88
N VAL A 448 -1.32 24.41 8.05
CA VAL A 448 -1.99 24.88 9.26
C VAL A 448 -3.17 25.80 8.96
N LYS A 449 -4.16 25.73 9.86
CA LYS A 449 -5.23 26.73 10.01
C LYS A 449 -5.34 27.11 11.49
N SER A 450 -5.81 28.32 11.80
CA SER A 450 -5.91 28.78 13.20
C SER A 450 -6.95 29.88 13.35
N SER A 451 -7.68 29.83 14.46
CA SER A 451 -8.53 30.95 14.89
C SER A 451 -7.73 32.22 15.22
N GLY A 452 -6.45 32.06 15.51
CA GLY A 452 -5.66 33.10 16.16
C GLY A 452 -6.08 33.31 17.62
N GLY A 453 -5.41 34.24 18.29
CA GLY A 453 -5.73 34.62 19.66
C GLY A 453 -4.90 33.91 20.75
N GLN A 454 -4.35 32.75 20.45
CA GLN A 454 -3.55 31.93 21.37
C GLN A 454 -2.39 32.76 21.97
N ASN A 455 -2.14 32.56 23.28
CA ASN A 455 -0.95 33.12 23.96
C ASN A 455 0.33 32.61 23.30
N VAL A 456 0.35 31.30 23.00
CA VAL A 456 1.41 30.63 22.23
C VAL A 456 0.78 29.58 21.31
N CYS A 457 1.18 29.58 20.04
CA CYS A 457 0.87 28.51 19.11
C CYS A 457 2.10 28.27 18.23
N ASN A 458 2.75 27.13 18.40
CA ASN A 458 4.04 26.83 17.79
C ASN A 458 4.04 25.44 17.16
N VAL A 459 4.37 25.39 15.88
CA VAL A 459 4.85 24.15 15.24
C VAL A 459 6.37 24.10 15.40
N TYR A 460 6.92 22.97 15.80
CA TYR A 460 8.34 22.89 16.12
C TYR A 460 9.01 21.59 15.66
N ALA A 461 10.34 21.67 15.52
CA ALA A 461 11.24 20.55 15.40
C ALA A 461 12.41 20.73 16.37
N GLN A 462 12.80 19.68 17.08
CA GLN A 462 13.90 19.70 18.03
C GLN A 462 14.82 18.50 17.80
N SER A 463 16.12 18.76 17.63
CA SER A 463 17.17 17.76 17.59
C SER A 463 18.27 18.15 18.58
N GLY A 464 18.57 17.27 19.55
CA GLY A 464 19.41 17.61 20.68
C GLY A 464 18.89 18.84 21.45
N ASP A 465 19.76 19.81 21.67
CA ASP A 465 19.43 21.06 22.37
C ASP A 465 18.83 22.14 21.43
N GLU A 466 18.88 21.92 20.12
CA GLU A 466 18.41 22.91 19.14
C GLU A 466 16.93 22.72 18.83
N LYS A 467 16.12 23.75 19.12
CA LYS A 467 14.68 23.80 18.78
C LYS A 467 14.42 24.87 17.74
N LYS A 468 13.88 24.48 16.61
CA LYS A 468 13.36 25.35 15.54
C LYS A 468 11.85 25.47 15.72
N THR A 469 11.31 26.66 15.51
CA THR A 469 9.90 26.94 15.78
C THR A 469 9.33 27.91 14.75
N TYR A 470 8.14 27.56 14.24
CA TYR A 470 7.27 28.49 13.54
C TYR A 470 6.13 28.90 14.45
N SER A 471 6.00 30.20 14.76
CA SER A 471 4.93 30.72 15.59
C SER A 471 3.73 31.14 14.74
N VAL A 472 2.59 30.52 14.99
CA VAL A 472 1.30 30.89 14.40
C VAL A 472 0.72 32.05 15.23
N LYS A 473 0.90 33.30 14.77
CA LYS A 473 0.61 34.51 15.54
C LYS A 473 -0.74 35.16 15.26
N THR A 474 -1.38 34.75 14.19
CA THR A 474 -2.61 35.37 13.70
C THR A 474 -3.60 34.35 13.22
N ASN A 475 -4.84 34.77 13.02
CA ASN A 475 -5.83 33.98 12.32
C ASN A 475 -5.32 33.58 10.93
N ILE A 476 -5.57 32.31 10.56
CA ILE A 476 -5.33 31.71 9.25
C ILE A 476 -6.62 31.03 8.83
N ASP A 477 -7.41 31.71 8.00
CA ASP A 477 -8.76 31.28 7.63
C ASP A 477 -8.75 30.09 6.65
N ASP A 478 -7.78 30.02 5.76
CA ASP A 478 -7.60 28.93 4.81
C ASP A 478 -6.29 28.19 5.07
N TRP A 479 -6.21 26.94 4.62
CA TRP A 479 -5.02 26.12 4.76
C TRP A 479 -3.79 26.82 4.17
N LYS A 480 -2.75 26.91 4.97
CA LYS A 480 -1.49 27.55 4.60
C LYS A 480 -0.33 26.59 4.88
N GLU A 481 0.45 26.32 3.84
CA GLU A 481 1.72 25.65 4.03
C GLU A 481 2.71 26.58 4.74
N ILE A 482 3.37 26.05 5.75
CA ILE A 482 4.41 26.73 6.51
C ILE A 482 5.71 25.92 6.46
N VAL A 483 6.83 26.62 6.41
CA VAL A 483 8.15 26.05 6.58
C VAL A 483 8.58 26.32 8.02
N VAL A 484 8.72 25.26 8.82
CA VAL A 484 9.16 25.38 10.22
C VAL A 484 10.64 25.74 10.25
N ALA A 485 11.44 24.98 9.51
CA ALA A 485 12.87 25.26 9.29
C ALA A 485 13.38 24.45 8.10
N THR A 486 14.49 24.90 7.50
CA THR A 486 15.22 24.20 6.43
C THR A 486 16.60 23.72 6.86
N ASP A 487 16.97 23.94 8.11
CA ASP A 487 18.31 23.74 8.65
C ASP A 487 18.30 22.95 9.99
N ILE A 488 17.36 22.02 10.13
CA ILE A 488 17.29 21.15 11.32
C ILE A 488 18.45 20.14 11.24
N LYS A 489 19.40 20.23 12.15
CA LYS A 489 20.59 19.39 12.18
C LYS A 489 20.37 18.15 13.05
N VAL A 490 20.41 16.98 12.44
CA VAL A 490 20.37 15.68 13.12
C VAL A 490 21.78 15.08 13.14
N THR A 491 22.27 14.82 14.34
CA THR A 491 23.64 14.27 14.57
C THR A 491 23.66 13.00 15.42
N ASP A 492 22.54 12.69 16.07
CA ASP A 492 22.37 11.53 16.97
C ASP A 492 21.23 10.60 16.53
N GLY A 493 20.75 10.78 15.29
CA GLY A 493 19.68 9.97 14.73
C GLY A 493 18.29 10.30 15.26
N LYS A 494 18.09 11.44 15.95
CA LYS A 494 16.81 11.75 16.60
C LYS A 494 16.31 13.15 16.27
N CYS A 495 14.98 13.23 16.15
CA CYS A 495 14.28 14.51 16.06
C CYS A 495 12.89 14.38 16.67
N THR A 496 12.48 15.38 17.45
CA THR A 496 11.11 15.53 17.94
C THR A 496 10.41 16.62 17.14
N VAL A 497 9.23 16.32 16.60
CA VAL A 497 8.38 17.30 15.92
C VAL A 497 7.07 17.45 16.68
N GLY A 498 6.43 18.62 16.62
CA GLY A 498 5.17 18.77 17.35
C GLY A 498 4.45 20.07 17.10
N LEU A 499 3.24 20.12 17.69
CA LEU A 499 2.36 21.28 17.76
C LEU A 499 2.09 21.59 19.25
N TYR A 500 2.39 22.80 19.66
CA TYR A 500 2.18 23.29 21.01
C TYR A 500 1.25 24.49 21.00
N SER A 501 0.22 24.47 21.83
CA SER A 501 -0.71 25.58 22.06
C SER A 501 -0.83 25.91 23.55
N ASP A 502 -0.81 27.20 23.87
CA ASP A 502 -1.31 27.81 25.09
C ASP A 502 -2.39 28.81 24.65
N ALA A 503 -3.66 28.50 24.93
CA ALA A 503 -4.78 29.11 24.26
C ALA A 503 -5.96 29.37 25.21
N HIS A 504 -6.78 30.36 24.84
CA HIS A 504 -8.02 30.64 25.53
C HIS A 504 -9.16 29.73 25.06
N ALA A 505 -10.22 29.68 25.82
CA ALA A 505 -11.43 28.90 25.54
C ALA A 505 -11.92 29.12 24.10
N ASN A 506 -12.19 28.01 23.40
CA ASN A 506 -12.68 27.96 22.03
C ASN A 506 -11.72 28.47 20.94
N GLU A 507 -10.53 28.88 21.26
CA GLU A 507 -9.48 29.05 20.27
C GLU A 507 -9.04 27.68 19.75
N TRP A 508 -8.58 27.64 18.50
CA TRP A 508 -8.22 26.38 17.87
C TRP A 508 -7.08 26.54 16.87
N VAL A 509 -6.36 25.45 16.66
CA VAL A 509 -5.41 25.27 15.58
C VAL A 509 -5.60 23.90 14.95
N GLN A 510 -5.49 23.82 13.64
CA GLN A 510 -5.46 22.57 12.87
C GLN A 510 -4.11 22.42 12.18
N MET A 511 -3.66 21.18 12.03
CA MET A 511 -2.42 20.81 11.35
C MET A 511 -2.65 19.55 10.50
N ASP A 512 -2.01 19.51 9.34
CA ASP A 512 -2.08 18.39 8.41
C ASP A 512 -0.84 18.32 7.52
N ASN A 513 -0.63 17.20 6.82
CA ASN A 513 0.47 16.95 5.88
C ASN A 513 1.83 17.34 6.46
N VAL A 514 2.18 16.74 7.61
CA VAL A 514 3.46 17.01 8.27
C VAL A 514 4.60 16.30 7.53
N ARG A 515 5.64 17.03 7.17
CA ARG A 515 6.79 16.49 6.43
C ARG A 515 8.10 16.81 7.14
N LEU A 516 8.95 15.80 7.30
CA LEU A 516 10.35 15.94 7.71
C LEU A 516 11.21 15.20 6.68
N VAL A 517 11.88 15.94 5.83
CA VAL A 517 12.64 15.39 4.69
C VAL A 517 14.10 15.78 4.80
N LYS A 518 15.01 14.83 4.54
CA LYS A 518 16.44 15.11 4.53
C LYS A 518 16.83 15.97 3.33
N ASN A 519 17.62 16.99 3.56
CA ASN A 519 18.12 17.83 2.48
C ASN A 519 19.18 17.07 1.67
N ILE A 520 19.16 17.26 0.36
CA ILE A 520 20.22 16.79 -0.54
C ILE A 520 21.41 17.72 -0.34
N GLU A 521 22.58 17.16 -0.03
CA GLU A 521 23.85 17.89 0.10
C GLU A 521 24.45 18.29 -1.25
#